data_85a3b29b09728b975b33c0b4e880473e
#
_entry.id   85a3b29b09728b975b33c0b4e880473e
#
_cell.length_a   1.000
_cell.length_b   1.000
_cell.length_c   1.000
_cell.angle_alpha   90.00
_cell.angle_beta   90.00
_cell.angle_gamma   90.00
#
_symmetry.space_group_name_H-M   'P 1'
#
loop_
_entity.id
_entity.type
_entity.pdbx_description
1 polymer ?
#
loop_
_entity_poly.entity_id
_entity_poly.type
_entity_poly.pdbx_seq_one_letter_code
_entity_poly.pdbx_strand_id
1 'polypeptide(L)'
;ASQPASQLYTKLTRKRQEIFFNQTLAFDEIDRLFDAKAFSKFSRHTADGKQPVGEIKRRSDGTPAENLIIKGNNLIALHSLAKQFKGKVKLIYIDPPYNTETDSFAYNDKFSHSTWLTFMKNRLEIAKELLKDDGLIFVQCDDKEQAYLKVLLDETFTRENFINCIAVKMSEPSGNKMAHTSH
;
A
#
# COMPACT_ATOMS: atom_id res chain seq x y z
N ALA A 1 42.72 -9.78 -3.15
CA ALA A 1 42.20 -8.60 -2.48
C ALA A 1 40.80 -8.35 -3.02
N SER A 2 39.80 -8.63 -2.21
CA SER A 2 38.39 -8.39 -2.54
C SER A 2 38.12 -6.88 -2.55
N GLN A 3 37.59 -6.36 -3.65
CA GLN A 3 37.13 -4.97 -3.72
C GLN A 3 35.96 -4.73 -2.73
N PRO A 4 35.94 -3.59 -2.05
CA PRO A 4 34.88 -3.30 -1.09
C PRO A 4 33.54 -3.14 -1.81
N ALA A 5 32.48 -3.62 -1.18
CA ALA A 5 31.09 -3.66 -1.69
C ALA A 5 30.53 -2.29 -2.13
N SER A 6 31.18 -1.18 -1.81
CA SER A 6 30.79 0.17 -2.20
C SER A 6 30.94 0.51 -3.69
N GLN A 7 31.52 -0.36 -4.51
CA GLN A 7 31.70 -0.13 -5.95
C GLN A 7 30.65 -0.78 -6.84
N LEU A 8 29.65 -1.47 -6.28
CA LEU A 8 28.61 -2.17 -7.03
C LEU A 8 27.37 -1.31 -7.35
N TYR A 9 27.38 -0.03 -6.99
CA TYR A 9 26.26 0.86 -7.29
C TYR A 9 26.50 1.64 -8.58
N THR A 10 26.01 1.14 -9.70
CA THR A 10 25.98 1.92 -10.94
C THR A 10 24.73 2.80 -10.93
N LYS A 11 24.90 4.08 -10.64
CA LYS A 11 23.84 5.07 -10.81
C LYS A 11 23.58 5.26 -12.30
N LEU A 12 22.56 4.59 -12.82
CA LEU A 12 22.06 4.82 -14.18
C LEU A 12 21.17 6.07 -14.16
N THR A 13 21.75 7.22 -14.45
CA THR A 13 20.99 8.43 -14.76
C THR A 13 20.52 8.36 -16.20
N ARG A 14 19.26 8.03 -16.44
CA ARG A 14 18.62 8.27 -17.73
C ARG A 14 18.26 9.77 -17.86
N LYS A 15 18.10 10.28 -19.09
CA LYS A 15 17.72 11.68 -19.39
C LYS A 15 16.38 12.11 -18.78
N ARG A 16 15.57 11.18 -18.28
CA ARG A 16 14.42 11.42 -17.39
C ARG A 16 14.91 11.13 -15.97
N GLN A 17 14.53 11.94 -15.01
CA GLN A 17 14.95 11.85 -13.59
C GLN A 17 14.41 10.60 -12.87
N GLU A 18 14.27 9.50 -13.57
CA GLU A 18 13.89 8.22 -12.97
C GLU A 18 15.12 7.57 -12.36
N ILE A 19 15.09 7.44 -11.04
CA ILE A 19 16.11 6.71 -10.30
C ILE A 19 15.61 5.28 -10.16
N PHE A 20 16.23 4.34 -10.87
CA PHE A 20 16.05 2.92 -10.62
C PHE A 20 16.96 2.52 -9.46
N PHE A 21 16.36 2.22 -8.32
CA PHE A 21 17.09 1.57 -7.23
C PHE A 21 17.07 0.06 -7.48
N ASN A 22 18.15 -0.46 -8.04
CA ASN A 22 18.41 -1.89 -7.96
C ASN A 22 19.20 -2.13 -6.67
N GLN A 23 18.51 -2.21 -5.56
CA GLN A 23 19.12 -2.46 -4.26
C GLN A 23 19.23 -3.97 -4.10
N THR A 24 20.43 -4.48 -4.22
CA THR A 24 20.72 -5.84 -3.76
C THR A 24 20.73 -5.79 -2.24
N LEU A 25 19.72 -6.38 -1.62
CA LEU A 25 19.65 -6.51 -0.17
C LEU A 25 20.83 -7.35 0.33
N ALA A 26 21.47 -6.93 1.40
CA ALA A 26 22.45 -7.74 2.09
C ALA A 26 21.76 -8.98 2.69
N PHE A 27 22.50 -10.08 2.80
CA PHE A 27 21.93 -11.36 3.28
C PHE A 27 21.27 -11.22 4.66
N ASP A 28 21.86 -10.45 5.54
CA ASP A 28 21.35 -10.16 6.88
C ASP A 28 20.11 -9.26 6.86
N GLU A 29 19.91 -8.44 5.84
CA GLU A 29 18.68 -7.65 5.64
C GLU A 29 17.55 -8.53 5.17
N ILE A 30 17.81 -9.53 4.31
CA ILE A 30 16.81 -10.51 3.86
C ILE A 30 16.31 -11.32 5.05
N ASP A 31 17.20 -11.82 5.89
CA ASP A 31 16.82 -12.57 7.09
C ASP A 31 15.92 -11.74 8.01
N ARG A 32 16.21 -10.46 8.21
CA ARG A 32 15.37 -9.54 8.99
C ARG A 32 14.00 -9.28 8.37
N LEU A 33 13.88 -9.31 7.05
CA LEU A 33 12.59 -9.18 6.38
C LEU A 33 11.69 -10.40 6.63
N PHE A 34 12.28 -11.58 6.69
CA PHE A 34 11.56 -12.84 6.93
C PHE A 34 11.36 -13.17 8.41
N ASP A 35 12.01 -12.46 9.32
CA ASP A 35 11.80 -12.60 10.75
C ASP A 35 10.31 -12.45 11.11
N ALA A 36 9.84 -13.25 12.04
CA ALA A 36 8.50 -13.12 12.58
C ALA A 36 8.30 -11.72 13.18
N LYS A 37 7.33 -11.00 12.67
CA LYS A 37 6.97 -9.66 13.16
C LYS A 37 5.80 -9.75 14.13
N ALA A 38 5.87 -8.99 15.21
CA ALA A 38 4.82 -8.91 16.21
C ALA A 38 4.35 -7.47 16.39
N PHE A 39 3.06 -7.30 16.57
CA PHE A 39 2.50 -6.03 17.01
C PHE A 39 2.85 -5.77 18.47
N SER A 40 3.13 -4.53 18.82
CA SER A 40 3.47 -4.10 20.18
C SER A 40 2.75 -2.80 20.54
N LYS A 41 2.79 -2.41 21.80
CA LYS A 41 2.22 -1.15 22.28
C LYS A 41 0.72 -1.03 22.00
N PHE A 42 -0.03 -2.02 22.46
CA PHE A 42 -1.48 -2.03 22.31
C PHE A 42 -2.13 -0.94 23.17
N SER A 43 -3.14 -0.29 22.60
CA SER A 43 -4.01 0.62 23.34
C SER A 43 -5.45 0.45 22.86
N ARG A 44 -6.39 0.52 23.78
CA ARG A 44 -7.82 0.52 23.48
C ARG A 44 -8.36 1.94 23.55
N HIS A 45 -9.13 2.32 22.53
CA HIS A 45 -9.81 3.60 22.46
C HIS A 45 -11.30 3.35 22.70
N THR A 46 -11.85 4.00 23.71
CA THR A 46 -13.27 3.96 24.08
C THR A 46 -13.82 5.39 24.17
N ALA A 47 -15.10 5.53 24.49
CA ALA A 47 -15.69 6.85 24.76
C ALA A 47 -15.00 7.57 25.94
N ASP A 48 -14.45 6.81 26.90
CA ASP A 48 -13.76 7.33 28.08
C ASP A 48 -12.28 7.67 27.83
N GLY A 49 -11.81 7.48 26.59
CA GLY A 49 -10.46 7.82 26.18
C GLY A 49 -9.58 6.65 25.82
N LYS A 50 -8.26 6.90 25.78
CA LYS A 50 -7.23 5.93 25.39
C LYS A 50 -6.63 5.26 26.61
N GLN A 51 -6.60 3.95 26.65
CA GLN A 51 -6.01 3.15 27.73
C GLN A 51 -4.99 2.14 27.17
N PRO A 52 -3.81 1.98 27.81
CA PRO A 52 -2.89 0.91 27.46
C PRO A 52 -3.53 -0.45 27.81
N VAL A 53 -3.31 -1.46 26.96
CA VAL A 53 -3.77 -2.82 27.21
C VAL A 53 -2.65 -3.79 26.87
N GLY A 54 -2.63 -4.94 27.57
CA GLY A 54 -1.62 -5.98 27.32
C GLY A 54 -1.92 -6.79 26.06
N GLU A 55 -3.20 -6.94 25.72
CA GLU A 55 -3.65 -7.76 24.61
C GLU A 55 -4.95 -7.25 23.99
N ILE A 56 -5.25 -7.70 22.78
CA ILE A 56 -6.52 -7.47 22.10
C ILE A 56 -7.47 -8.64 22.34
N LYS A 57 -8.77 -8.37 22.41
CA LYS A 57 -9.80 -9.41 22.48
C LYS A 57 -9.81 -10.24 21.20
N ARG A 58 -9.94 -11.55 21.35
CA ARG A 58 -9.97 -12.48 20.21
C ARG A 58 -11.22 -13.35 20.24
N ARG A 59 -11.64 -13.78 19.04
CA ARG A 59 -12.66 -14.81 18.85
C ARG A 59 -12.06 -16.20 19.08
N SER A 60 -12.91 -17.22 19.11
CA SER A 60 -12.50 -18.62 19.26
C SER A 60 -11.57 -19.09 18.13
N ASP A 61 -11.66 -18.51 16.94
CA ASP A 61 -10.79 -18.81 15.79
C ASP A 61 -9.46 -18.03 15.81
N GLY A 62 -9.17 -17.31 16.90
CA GLY A 62 -7.96 -16.49 17.07
C GLY A 62 -8.00 -15.12 16.38
N THR A 63 -9.03 -14.83 15.59
CA THR A 63 -9.14 -13.52 14.96
C THR A 63 -9.51 -12.43 15.98
N PRO A 64 -9.09 -11.16 15.76
CA PRO A 64 -9.48 -10.05 16.61
C PRO A 64 -11.01 -9.91 16.68
N ALA A 65 -11.52 -9.72 17.90
CA ALA A 65 -12.93 -9.43 18.16
C ALA A 65 -13.24 -7.93 18.21
N GLU A 66 -12.24 -7.09 17.96
CA GLU A 66 -12.30 -5.63 18.03
C GLU A 66 -11.88 -5.03 16.69
N ASN A 67 -12.32 -3.80 16.41
CA ASN A 67 -11.79 -3.02 15.30
C ASN A 67 -10.34 -2.64 15.61
N LEU A 68 -9.48 -2.69 14.59
CA LEU A 68 -8.06 -2.45 14.74
C LEU A 68 -7.62 -1.22 13.95
N ILE A 69 -6.80 -0.39 14.57
CA ILE A 69 -5.99 0.63 13.90
C ILE A 69 -4.54 0.21 14.07
N ILE A 70 -3.87 -0.09 12.96
CA ILE A 70 -2.49 -0.57 12.97
C ILE A 70 -1.59 0.52 12.41
N LYS A 71 -0.65 1.01 13.23
CA LYS A 71 0.31 2.03 12.83
C LYS A 71 1.67 1.39 12.58
N GLY A 72 2.25 1.63 11.41
CA GLY A 72 3.56 1.13 11.05
C GLY A 72 3.77 1.10 9.53
N ASN A 73 4.80 0.40 9.09
CA ASN A 73 4.98 0.13 7.68
C ASN A 73 3.83 -0.74 7.18
N ASN A 74 3.05 -0.21 6.24
CA ASN A 74 1.84 -0.85 5.73
C ASN A 74 2.11 -2.25 5.13
N LEU A 75 3.17 -2.42 4.35
CA LEU A 75 3.49 -3.70 3.71
C LEU A 75 3.82 -4.77 4.76
N ILE A 76 4.62 -4.43 5.76
CA ILE A 76 4.95 -5.33 6.87
C ILE A 76 3.69 -5.68 7.68
N ALA A 77 2.81 -4.69 7.93
CA ALA A 77 1.56 -4.93 8.65
C ALA A 77 0.65 -5.91 7.88
N LEU A 78 0.49 -5.75 6.57
CA LEU A 78 -0.31 -6.63 5.73
C LEU A 78 0.21 -8.07 5.76
N HIS A 79 1.52 -8.27 5.59
CA HIS A 79 2.12 -9.60 5.69
C HIS A 79 1.96 -10.23 7.09
N SER A 80 2.03 -9.41 8.14
CA SER A 80 1.81 -9.89 9.51
C SER A 80 0.36 -10.33 9.76
N LEU A 81 -0.60 -9.70 9.08
CA LEU A 81 -2.01 -10.05 9.14
C LEU A 81 -2.35 -11.30 8.31
N ALA A 82 -1.56 -11.63 7.30
CA ALA A 82 -1.87 -12.70 6.35
C ALA A 82 -2.12 -14.03 7.04
N LYS A 83 -1.36 -14.38 8.08
CA LYS A 83 -1.56 -15.63 8.83
C LYS A 83 -2.97 -15.80 9.43
N GLN A 84 -3.60 -14.68 9.81
CA GLN A 84 -4.92 -14.69 10.46
C GLN A 84 -6.07 -14.39 9.50
N PHE A 85 -5.82 -13.61 8.45
CA PHE A 85 -6.86 -13.06 7.59
C PHE A 85 -6.81 -13.55 6.14
N LYS A 86 -5.91 -14.47 5.79
CA LYS A 86 -5.86 -15.06 4.44
C LYS A 86 -7.23 -15.66 4.07
N GLY A 87 -7.78 -15.20 2.94
CA GLY A 87 -9.09 -15.62 2.44
C GLY A 87 -10.28 -15.27 3.35
N LYS A 88 -10.14 -14.28 4.26
CA LYS A 88 -11.20 -13.91 5.21
C LYS A 88 -11.73 -12.48 5.04
N VAL A 89 -11.05 -11.64 4.30
CA VAL A 89 -11.42 -10.23 4.14
C VAL A 89 -12.49 -10.09 3.06
N LYS A 90 -13.64 -9.55 3.41
CA LYS A 90 -14.75 -9.35 2.48
C LYS A 90 -14.61 -8.09 1.64
N LEU A 91 -14.03 -7.04 2.20
CA LEU A 91 -13.89 -5.75 1.54
C LEU A 91 -12.52 -5.16 1.86
N ILE A 92 -11.81 -4.73 0.82
CA ILE A 92 -10.62 -3.89 0.92
C ILE A 92 -10.92 -2.56 0.24
N TYR A 93 -10.66 -1.47 0.92
CA TYR A 93 -10.72 -0.12 0.35
C TYR A 93 -9.38 0.57 0.62
N ILE A 94 -8.73 1.03 -0.43
CA ILE A 94 -7.43 1.70 -0.32
C ILE A 94 -7.44 3.05 -1.04
N ASP A 95 -6.79 3.99 -0.41
CA ASP A 95 -6.57 5.35 -0.88
C ASP A 95 -5.06 5.62 -0.83
N PRO A 96 -4.30 5.17 -1.86
CA PRO A 96 -2.85 5.34 -1.89
C PRO A 96 -2.48 6.78 -2.24
N PRO A 97 -1.20 7.18 -2.06
CA PRO A 97 -0.70 8.43 -2.63
C PRO A 97 -0.95 8.48 -4.14
N TYR A 98 -1.51 9.57 -4.65
CA TYR A 98 -1.92 9.67 -6.06
C TYR A 98 -0.78 9.98 -7.02
N ASN A 99 0.44 10.15 -6.51
CA ASN A 99 1.62 10.50 -7.31
C ASN A 99 1.48 11.85 -8.01
N THR A 100 0.79 12.79 -7.39
CA THR A 100 0.61 14.15 -7.89
C THR A 100 1.74 15.05 -7.43
N GLU A 101 2.17 16.00 -8.27
CA GLU A 101 3.24 16.96 -7.95
C GLU A 101 2.82 18.01 -6.90
N THR A 102 1.55 18.04 -6.53
CA THR A 102 0.92 19.12 -5.76
C THR A 102 0.59 18.77 -4.31
N ASP A 103 0.71 17.51 -3.92
CA ASP A 103 0.38 17.12 -2.56
C ASP A 103 1.48 17.50 -1.57
N SER A 104 1.09 18.30 -0.57
CA SER A 104 1.93 18.77 0.54
C SER A 104 2.18 17.71 1.62
N PHE A 105 1.92 16.45 1.32
CA PHE A 105 2.23 15.36 2.24
C PHE A 105 3.75 15.24 2.41
N ALA A 106 4.20 15.01 3.64
CA ALA A 106 5.61 14.81 3.99
C ALA A 106 6.25 13.55 3.37
N TYR A 107 5.54 12.90 2.47
CA TYR A 107 5.98 11.82 1.59
C TYR A 107 6.40 12.40 0.26
N ASN A 108 7.49 11.87 -0.28
CA ASN A 108 8.03 12.26 -1.57
C ASN A 108 7.12 11.69 -2.68
N ASP A 109 6.01 12.38 -2.98
CA ASP A 109 4.98 11.97 -3.95
C ASP A 109 5.42 12.08 -5.42
N LYS A 110 6.70 12.37 -5.65
CA LYS A 110 7.30 12.39 -6.99
C LYS A 110 7.90 11.03 -7.33
N PHE A 111 7.08 10.01 -7.31
CA PHE A 111 7.50 8.71 -7.82
C PHE A 111 7.45 8.72 -9.35
N SER A 112 8.42 8.07 -9.99
CA SER A 112 8.20 7.65 -11.37
C SER A 112 7.03 6.66 -11.42
N HIS A 113 6.30 6.59 -12.54
CA HIS A 113 5.21 5.61 -12.71
C HIS A 113 5.64 4.20 -12.33
N SER A 114 6.85 3.79 -12.74
CA SER A 114 7.39 2.46 -12.44
C SER A 114 7.59 2.22 -10.93
N THR A 115 8.07 3.24 -10.20
CA THR A 115 8.24 3.14 -8.75
C THR A 115 6.90 3.09 -8.03
N TRP A 116 5.93 3.91 -8.46
CA TRP A 116 4.59 3.89 -7.91
C TRP A 116 3.89 2.55 -8.17
N LEU A 117 3.99 2.02 -9.39
CA LEU A 117 3.44 0.70 -9.72
C LEU A 117 4.08 -0.43 -8.91
N THR A 118 5.39 -0.38 -8.67
CA THR A 118 6.07 -1.35 -7.79
C THR A 118 5.56 -1.25 -6.36
N PHE A 119 5.40 -0.02 -5.85
CA PHE A 119 4.81 0.22 -4.54
C PHE A 119 3.40 -0.36 -4.44
N MET A 120 2.57 -0.17 -5.45
CA MET A 120 1.20 -0.70 -5.50
C MET A 120 1.18 -2.22 -5.66
N LYS A 121 1.99 -2.77 -6.56
CA LYS A 121 2.03 -4.21 -6.84
C LYS A 121 2.21 -5.04 -5.59
N ASN A 122 3.22 -4.74 -4.80
CA ASN A 122 3.51 -5.49 -3.58
C ASN A 122 2.33 -5.50 -2.59
N ARG A 123 1.54 -4.43 -2.56
CA ARG A 123 0.36 -4.30 -1.68
C ARG A 123 -0.86 -5.00 -2.24
N LEU A 124 -1.04 -4.94 -3.55
CA LEU A 124 -2.14 -5.62 -4.22
C LEU A 124 -1.98 -7.14 -4.21
N GLU A 125 -0.76 -7.65 -4.34
CA GLU A 125 -0.47 -9.07 -4.22
C GLU A 125 -0.87 -9.63 -2.86
N ILE A 126 -0.46 -8.98 -1.77
CA ILE A 126 -0.87 -9.41 -0.43
C ILE A 126 -2.37 -9.15 -0.17
N ALA A 127 -2.94 -8.08 -0.72
CA ALA A 127 -4.37 -7.81 -0.62
C ALA A 127 -5.19 -8.94 -1.26
N LYS A 128 -4.76 -9.45 -2.41
CA LYS A 128 -5.38 -10.61 -3.07
C LYS A 128 -5.39 -11.84 -2.16
N GLU A 129 -4.29 -12.12 -1.47
CA GLU A 129 -4.24 -13.24 -0.53
C GLU A 129 -5.20 -13.10 0.66
N LEU A 130 -5.46 -11.87 1.09
CA LEU A 130 -6.34 -11.59 2.21
C LEU A 130 -7.82 -11.71 1.83
N LEU A 131 -8.18 -11.40 0.56
CA LEU A 131 -9.56 -11.40 0.10
C LEU A 131 -10.16 -12.81 0.08
N LYS A 132 -11.45 -12.87 0.38
CA LYS A 132 -12.30 -14.02 0.08
C LYS A 132 -12.50 -14.15 -1.43
N ASP A 133 -12.91 -15.34 -1.89
CA ASP A 133 -13.25 -15.60 -3.29
C ASP A 133 -14.37 -14.66 -3.80
N ASP A 134 -15.31 -14.29 -2.91
CA ASP A 134 -16.39 -13.34 -3.16
C ASP A 134 -16.12 -11.95 -2.57
N GLY A 135 -14.84 -11.65 -2.31
CA GLY A 135 -14.40 -10.36 -1.75
C GLY A 135 -14.28 -9.28 -2.82
N LEU A 136 -14.33 -8.02 -2.38
CA LEU A 136 -14.23 -6.84 -3.24
C LEU A 136 -13.05 -5.98 -2.84
N ILE A 137 -12.39 -5.37 -3.83
CA ILE A 137 -11.38 -4.34 -3.61
C ILE A 137 -11.76 -3.06 -4.34
N PHE A 138 -11.65 -1.93 -3.65
CA PHE A 138 -11.75 -0.59 -4.21
C PHE A 138 -10.42 0.12 -4.05
N VAL A 139 -9.95 0.74 -5.13
CA VAL A 139 -8.70 1.50 -5.15
C VAL A 139 -8.98 2.89 -5.68
N GLN A 140 -8.76 3.92 -4.86
CA GLN A 140 -8.80 5.30 -5.34
C GLN A 140 -7.52 5.67 -6.04
N CYS A 141 -7.63 6.49 -7.06
CA CYS A 141 -6.50 7.14 -7.71
C CYS A 141 -7.01 8.36 -8.48
N ASP A 142 -6.09 9.19 -8.95
CA ASP A 142 -6.40 10.24 -9.92
C ASP A 142 -6.20 9.75 -11.36
N ASP A 143 -6.52 10.63 -12.31
CA ASP A 143 -6.45 10.32 -13.75
C ASP A 143 -5.03 10.01 -14.23
N LYS A 144 -3.99 10.48 -13.53
CA LYS A 144 -2.59 10.28 -13.95
C LYS A 144 -2.16 8.82 -13.88
N GLU A 145 -2.60 8.11 -12.84
CA GLU A 145 -2.21 6.73 -12.59
C GLU A 145 -3.32 5.73 -12.94
N GLN A 146 -4.53 6.18 -13.22
CA GLN A 146 -5.70 5.32 -13.43
C GLN A 146 -5.49 4.24 -14.50
N ALA A 147 -4.96 4.59 -15.65
CA ALA A 147 -4.74 3.64 -16.75
C ALA A 147 -3.69 2.58 -16.38
N TYR A 148 -2.60 2.98 -15.75
CA TYR A 148 -1.54 2.08 -15.31
C TYR A 148 -2.00 1.17 -14.17
N LEU A 149 -2.73 1.75 -13.21
CA LEU A 149 -3.35 1.00 -12.12
C LEU A 149 -4.32 -0.04 -12.63
N LYS A 150 -5.13 0.29 -13.66
CA LYS A 150 -6.08 -0.66 -14.26
C LYS A 150 -5.36 -1.89 -14.82
N VAL A 151 -4.26 -1.68 -15.56
CA VAL A 151 -3.45 -2.79 -16.08
C VAL A 151 -2.88 -3.63 -14.95
N LEU A 152 -2.32 -3.01 -13.93
CA LEU A 152 -1.76 -3.70 -12.77
C LEU A 152 -2.84 -4.51 -12.01
N LEU A 153 -4.04 -3.97 -11.87
CA LEU A 153 -5.18 -4.68 -11.26
C LEU A 153 -5.60 -5.89 -12.11
N ASP A 154 -5.62 -5.76 -13.44
CA ASP A 154 -5.92 -6.87 -14.35
C ASP A 154 -4.86 -7.98 -14.23
N GLU A 155 -3.59 -7.64 -14.15
CA GLU A 155 -2.50 -8.61 -13.93
C GLU A 155 -2.61 -9.30 -12.55
N THR A 156 -3.01 -8.56 -11.53
CA THR A 156 -3.06 -9.09 -10.16
C THR A 156 -4.32 -9.92 -9.93
N PHE A 157 -5.50 -9.41 -10.32
CA PHE A 157 -6.81 -9.98 -9.98
C PHE A 157 -7.51 -10.67 -11.16
N THR A 158 -6.92 -10.68 -12.32
CA THR A 158 -7.46 -11.08 -13.62
C THR A 158 -8.49 -10.09 -14.18
N ARG A 159 -8.50 -9.95 -15.49
CA ARG A 159 -9.35 -8.97 -16.20
C ARG A 159 -10.84 -9.24 -16.04
N GLU A 160 -11.20 -10.50 -15.97
CA GLU A 160 -12.59 -10.97 -15.86
C GLU A 160 -13.24 -10.56 -14.53
N ASN A 161 -12.44 -10.30 -13.52
CA ASN A 161 -12.90 -9.85 -12.20
C ASN A 161 -13.07 -8.32 -12.11
N PHE A 162 -12.80 -7.59 -13.18
CA PHE A 162 -13.05 -6.15 -13.20
C PHE A 162 -14.55 -5.85 -13.22
N ILE A 163 -15.01 -5.07 -12.25
CA ILE A 163 -16.42 -4.73 -12.13
C ILE A 163 -16.70 -3.37 -12.76
N ASN A 164 -16.04 -2.32 -12.31
CA ASN A 164 -16.31 -0.96 -12.81
C ASN A 164 -15.20 0.02 -12.46
N CYS A 165 -15.18 1.15 -13.19
CA CYS A 165 -14.45 2.37 -12.86
C CYS A 165 -15.48 3.47 -12.55
N ILE A 166 -15.44 4.00 -11.32
CA ILE A 166 -16.42 4.95 -10.81
C ILE A 166 -15.75 6.33 -10.79
N ALA A 167 -16.26 7.24 -11.61
CA ALA A 167 -15.84 8.64 -11.55
C ALA A 167 -16.52 9.35 -10.38
N VAL A 168 -15.72 9.96 -9.51
CA VAL A 168 -16.21 10.70 -8.34
C VAL A 168 -15.91 12.18 -8.56
N LYS A 169 -16.95 13.00 -8.65
CA LYS A 169 -16.78 14.47 -8.69
C LYS A 169 -16.34 14.94 -7.30
N MET A 170 -15.11 15.43 -7.21
CA MET A 170 -14.65 16.15 -6.02
C MET A 170 -15.38 17.50 -5.93
N SER A 171 -15.61 17.99 -4.70
CA SER A 171 -16.19 19.32 -4.47
C SER A 171 -15.37 20.38 -5.20
N GLU A 172 -16.05 21.32 -5.85
CA GLU A 172 -15.38 22.44 -6.51
C GLU A 172 -14.52 23.19 -5.49
N PRO A 173 -13.25 23.51 -5.84
CA PRO A 173 -12.44 24.34 -4.95
C PRO A 173 -13.13 25.70 -4.80
N SER A 174 -13.45 26.08 -3.59
CA SER A 174 -13.95 27.41 -3.26
C SER A 174 -12.82 28.42 -3.53
N GLY A 175 -12.84 29.03 -4.70
CA GLY A 175 -11.90 30.09 -5.12
C GLY A 175 -11.26 29.81 -6.47
N ASN A 176 -11.72 30.54 -7.48
CA ASN A 176 -11.11 30.93 -8.77
C ASN A 176 -9.86 30.13 -9.28
N LYS A 177 -9.94 28.82 -9.42
CA LYS A 177 -9.08 28.08 -10.34
C LYS A 177 -9.97 27.43 -11.39
N MET A 178 -9.85 27.90 -12.64
CA MET A 178 -10.49 27.26 -13.78
C MET A 178 -10.13 25.78 -13.78
N ALA A 179 -11.13 24.94 -13.55
CA ALA A 179 -11.00 23.52 -13.77
C ALA A 179 -10.81 23.29 -15.27
N HIS A 180 -9.68 22.73 -15.67
CA HIS A 180 -9.59 22.10 -16.97
C HIS A 180 -10.49 20.87 -16.96
N THR A 181 -11.69 21.01 -17.49
CA THR A 181 -12.53 19.88 -17.84
C THR A 181 -11.98 19.30 -19.14
N SER A 182 -11.30 18.17 -19.06
CA SER A 182 -11.11 17.31 -20.22
C SER A 182 -12.45 16.63 -20.53
N HIS A 183 -12.94 16.86 -21.72
CA HIS A 183 -14.08 16.15 -22.32
C HIS A 183 -13.68 14.72 -22.71
#